data_5f25ef4e4aea00f3b66e8ba2bea97c54
#
_entry.id   5f25ef4e4aea00f3b66e8ba2bea97c54
#
_cell.length_a   1.000
_cell.length_b   1.000
_cell.length_c   1.000
_cell.angle_alpha   90.00
_cell.angle_beta   90.00
_cell.angle_gamma   90.00
#
_symmetry.space_group_name_H-M   'P 1'
#
loop_
_entity.id
_entity.type
_entity.pdbx_description
1 polymer ?
#
loop_
_entity_poly.entity_id
_entity_poly.type
_entity_poly.pdbx_seq_one_letter_code
_entity_poly.pdbx_strand_id
1 'polypeptide(L)'
;MLRFATAVLVAASFAAPAAAQVQRAFPQNALRGAIVIGVAPDIQLNGRPARLAPGSRIRDTNNMAVVPSGLTGGRYLVNYTVDTYGLVKDVWILRPEEAAVRPWPTTPNEAQAWQFDPAGQVWIKP
;
A
#
# COMPACT_ATOMS: atom_id res chain seq x y z
N MET A 1 49.66 -43.89 -12.39
CA MET A 1 48.42 -43.93 -11.63
C MET A 1 47.79 -42.56 -11.66
N LEU A 2 46.68 -42.50 -12.30
CA LEU A 2 45.95 -41.23 -12.41
C LEU A 2 45.06 -41.08 -11.20
N ARG A 3 45.29 -40.04 -10.43
CA ARG A 3 44.40 -39.62 -9.36
C ARG A 3 43.54 -38.48 -9.84
N PHE A 4 42.29 -38.76 -9.96
CA PHE A 4 41.31 -37.69 -10.27
C PHE A 4 40.88 -37.05 -8.96
N ALA A 5 41.34 -35.84 -8.73
CA ALA A 5 40.73 -35.01 -7.71
C ALA A 5 39.41 -34.50 -8.26
N THR A 6 38.35 -35.09 -7.87
CA THR A 6 37.01 -34.58 -8.16
C THR A 6 36.82 -33.36 -7.27
N ALA A 7 37.09 -32.20 -7.80
CA ALA A 7 36.67 -30.97 -7.15
C ALA A 7 35.14 -30.91 -7.25
N VAL A 8 34.44 -31.26 -6.17
CA VAL A 8 33.02 -31.02 -6.06
C VAL A 8 32.86 -29.51 -5.85
N LEU A 9 32.60 -28.82 -6.94
CA LEU A 9 32.19 -27.42 -6.86
C LEU A 9 30.78 -27.42 -6.26
N VAL A 10 30.68 -27.27 -4.96
CA VAL A 10 29.39 -26.95 -4.33
C VAL A 10 29.10 -25.51 -4.73
N ALA A 11 28.36 -25.35 -5.79
CA ALA A 11 27.75 -24.06 -6.08
C ALA A 11 26.71 -23.83 -4.97
N ALA A 12 27.12 -23.17 -3.92
CA ALA A 12 26.20 -22.60 -2.97
C ALA A 12 25.42 -21.55 -3.74
N SER A 13 24.28 -21.93 -4.28
CA SER A 13 23.32 -20.97 -4.77
C SER A 13 22.83 -20.20 -3.55
N PHE A 14 23.45 -19.06 -3.28
CA PHE A 14 22.84 -18.09 -2.42
C PHE A 14 21.61 -17.57 -3.16
N ALA A 15 20.47 -18.19 -2.89
CA ALA A 15 19.24 -17.47 -3.06
C ALA A 15 19.38 -16.25 -2.14
N ALA A 16 19.79 -15.11 -2.70
CA ALA A 16 19.64 -13.87 -1.98
C ALA A 16 18.19 -13.84 -1.49
N PRO A 17 17.92 -13.75 -0.18
CA PRO A 17 16.55 -13.51 0.24
C PRO A 17 16.13 -12.28 -0.53
N ALA A 18 15.16 -12.42 -1.42
CA ALA A 18 14.46 -11.28 -1.95
C ALA A 18 14.19 -10.45 -0.72
N ALA A 19 14.79 -9.24 -0.65
CA ALA A 19 14.63 -8.39 0.50
C ALA A 19 13.15 -8.41 0.83
N ALA A 20 12.79 -9.15 1.87
CA ALA A 20 11.40 -9.30 2.27
C ALA A 20 10.96 -7.88 2.56
N GLN A 21 10.26 -7.29 1.59
CA GLN A 21 9.65 -5.98 1.80
C GLN A 21 8.77 -6.14 3.02
N VAL A 22 9.06 -5.38 4.05
CA VAL A 22 8.29 -5.41 5.28
C VAL A 22 6.83 -5.19 4.91
N GLN A 23 5.98 -6.17 5.24
CA GLN A 23 4.55 -6.04 5.04
C GLN A 23 4.06 -4.85 5.88
N ARG A 24 3.45 -3.89 5.19
CA ARG A 24 2.88 -2.74 5.90
C ARG A 24 1.59 -3.14 6.59
N ALA A 25 1.44 -2.69 7.83
CA ALA A 25 0.21 -2.86 8.58
C ALA A 25 -0.67 -1.62 8.36
N PHE A 26 -1.81 -1.82 7.71
CA PHE A 26 -2.79 -0.76 7.52
C PHE A 26 -3.80 -0.77 8.66
N PRO A 27 -4.27 0.41 9.11
CA PRO A 27 -5.28 0.46 10.16
C PRO A 27 -6.63 -0.06 9.65
N GLN A 28 -7.48 -0.49 10.58
CA GLN A 28 -8.81 -1.03 10.25
C GLN A 28 -9.72 -0.05 9.51
N ASN A 29 -9.51 1.24 9.69
CA ASN A 29 -10.27 2.28 9.00
C ASN A 29 -9.67 2.70 7.66
N ALA A 30 -8.62 2.05 7.19
CA ALA A 30 -8.08 2.30 5.86
C ALA A 30 -9.00 1.73 4.79
N LEU A 31 -9.35 2.57 3.83
CA LEU A 31 -10.20 2.21 2.70
C LEU A 31 -9.35 2.15 1.43
N ARG A 32 -9.78 1.34 0.47
CA ARG A 32 -9.11 1.27 -0.83
C ARG A 32 -9.76 2.20 -1.83
N GLY A 33 -8.95 2.89 -2.60
CA GLY A 33 -9.44 3.77 -3.65
C GLY A 33 -8.38 4.13 -4.67
N ALA A 34 -8.83 4.80 -5.72
CA ALA A 34 -7.96 5.41 -6.73
C ALA A 34 -7.92 6.91 -6.48
N ILE A 35 -6.71 7.44 -6.35
CA ILE A 35 -6.50 8.87 -6.12
C ILE A 35 -5.82 9.50 -7.33
N VAL A 36 -6.26 10.69 -7.71
CA VAL A 36 -5.56 11.56 -8.66
C VAL A 36 -5.15 12.80 -7.90
N ILE A 37 -3.85 13.10 -7.91
CA ILE A 37 -3.31 14.26 -7.22
C ILE A 37 -3.39 15.47 -8.14
N GLY A 38 -4.14 16.47 -7.71
CA GLY A 38 -4.20 17.79 -8.36
C GLY A 38 -3.24 18.77 -7.71
N VAL A 39 -3.57 20.04 -7.77
CA VAL A 39 -2.85 21.05 -7.02
C VAL A 39 -3.31 20.98 -5.56
N ALA A 40 -2.40 20.57 -4.68
CA ALA A 40 -2.74 20.35 -3.28
C ALA A 40 -3.42 21.61 -2.67
N PRO A 41 -4.47 21.44 -1.86
CA PRO A 41 -4.98 20.20 -1.29
C PRO A 41 -6.02 19.47 -2.17
N ASP A 42 -6.23 19.90 -3.39
CA ASP A 42 -7.26 19.32 -4.26
C ASP A 42 -6.82 17.97 -4.83
N ILE A 43 -7.69 16.99 -4.73
CA ILE A 43 -7.51 15.66 -5.27
C ILE A 43 -8.81 15.16 -5.88
N GLN A 44 -8.73 14.06 -6.63
CA GLN A 44 -9.89 13.26 -6.97
C GLN A 44 -9.76 11.90 -6.29
N LEU A 45 -10.83 11.44 -5.70
CA LEU A 45 -10.90 10.14 -5.03
C LEU A 45 -12.04 9.35 -5.64
N ASN A 46 -11.69 8.23 -6.28
CA ASN A 46 -12.66 7.39 -6.99
C ASN A 46 -13.48 8.17 -8.03
N GLY A 47 -12.84 9.10 -8.73
CA GLY A 47 -13.46 9.94 -9.75
C GLY A 47 -14.27 11.11 -9.23
N ARG A 48 -14.24 11.38 -7.92
CA ARG A 48 -14.97 12.48 -7.30
C ARG A 48 -14.02 13.50 -6.68
N PRO A 49 -14.34 14.80 -6.73
CA PRO A 49 -13.53 15.81 -6.05
C PRO A 49 -13.45 15.52 -4.54
N ALA A 50 -12.25 15.65 -4.01
CA ALA A 50 -11.97 15.50 -2.59
C ALA A 50 -10.81 16.41 -2.20
N ARG A 51 -10.44 16.43 -0.93
CA ARG A 51 -9.35 17.27 -0.43
C ARG A 51 -8.50 16.52 0.58
N LEU A 52 -7.22 16.83 0.54
CA LEU A 52 -6.28 16.40 1.57
C LEU A 52 -6.49 17.22 2.84
N ALA A 53 -6.42 16.57 3.99
CA ALA A 53 -6.45 17.26 5.28
C ALA A 53 -5.16 18.07 5.48
N PRO A 54 -5.21 19.17 6.25
CA PRO A 54 -3.99 19.82 6.73
C PRO A 54 -3.12 18.82 7.50
N GLY A 55 -1.83 18.72 7.15
CA GLY A 55 -0.94 17.75 7.76
C GLY A 55 -1.15 16.32 7.27
N SER A 56 -1.84 16.11 6.15
CA SER A 56 -1.98 14.79 5.54
C SER A 56 -0.61 14.18 5.23
N ARG A 57 -0.54 12.85 5.31
CA ARG A 57 0.68 12.09 5.06
C ARG A 57 0.47 11.16 3.88
N ILE A 58 1.32 11.28 2.87
CA ILE A 58 1.35 10.37 1.74
C ILE A 58 2.64 9.58 1.80
N ARG A 59 2.54 8.26 1.75
CA ARG A 59 3.69 7.35 1.71
C ARG A 59 3.71 6.61 0.39
N ASP A 60 4.89 6.53 -0.20
CA ASP A 60 5.09 5.82 -1.45
C ASP A 60 5.19 4.29 -1.27
N THR A 61 5.50 3.58 -2.34
CA THR A 61 5.63 2.11 -2.30
C THR A 61 6.78 1.63 -1.41
N ASN A 62 7.75 2.50 -1.12
CA ASN A 62 8.85 2.21 -0.20
C ASN A 62 8.55 2.65 1.24
N ASN A 63 7.32 3.02 1.52
CA ASN A 63 6.87 3.54 2.81
C ASN A 63 7.54 4.85 3.23
N MET A 64 8.03 5.60 2.26
CA MET A 64 8.67 6.90 2.45
C MET A 64 7.65 8.02 2.30
N ALA A 65 7.74 9.02 3.17
CA ALA A 65 6.90 10.21 3.05
C ALA A 65 7.23 10.98 1.76
N VAL A 66 6.20 11.34 1.03
CA VAL A 66 6.31 12.15 -0.19
C VAL A 66 5.39 13.35 -0.11
N VAL A 67 5.81 14.45 -0.73
CA VAL A 67 5.00 15.66 -0.79
C VAL A 67 4.00 15.58 -1.96
N PRO A 68 2.75 16.07 -1.78
CA PRO A 68 1.76 16.01 -2.84
C PRO A 68 2.19 16.66 -4.16
N SER A 69 2.94 17.76 -4.08
CA SER A 69 3.40 18.49 -5.27
C SER A 69 4.27 17.64 -6.20
N GLY A 70 5.00 16.66 -5.66
CA GLY A 70 5.80 15.73 -6.46
C GLY A 70 4.95 14.68 -7.19
N LEU A 71 3.67 14.58 -6.90
CA LEU A 71 2.76 13.57 -7.43
C LEU A 71 1.66 14.18 -8.33
N THR A 72 1.69 15.49 -8.54
CA THR A 72 0.65 16.21 -9.29
C THR A 72 0.46 15.60 -10.68
N GLY A 73 -0.80 15.32 -11.03
CA GLY A 73 -1.19 14.71 -12.30
C GLY A 73 -1.12 13.19 -12.31
N GLY A 74 -0.56 12.57 -11.27
CA GLY A 74 -0.48 11.12 -11.18
C GLY A 74 -1.76 10.49 -10.64
N ARG A 75 -2.03 9.26 -11.10
CA ARG A 75 -3.11 8.41 -10.59
C ARG A 75 -2.51 7.20 -9.89
N TYR A 76 -2.99 6.92 -8.67
CA TYR A 76 -2.45 5.85 -7.84
C TYR A 76 -3.57 5.03 -7.20
N LEU A 77 -3.36 3.72 -7.11
CA LEU A 77 -4.18 2.87 -6.25
C LEU A 77 -3.62 2.96 -4.83
N VAL A 78 -4.47 3.27 -3.88
CA VAL A 78 -4.06 3.60 -2.51
C VAL A 78 -4.95 2.91 -1.48
N ASN A 79 -4.43 2.78 -0.27
CA ASN A 79 -5.23 2.73 0.95
C ASN A 79 -5.18 4.11 1.59
N TYR A 80 -6.27 4.56 2.16
CA TYR A 80 -6.38 5.89 2.74
C TYR A 80 -7.31 5.92 3.94
N THR A 81 -7.10 6.90 4.80
CA THR A 81 -8.01 7.21 5.91
C THR A 81 -8.58 8.61 5.73
N VAL A 82 -9.73 8.85 6.33
CA VAL A 82 -10.35 10.17 6.38
C VAL A 82 -10.47 10.64 7.81
N ASP A 83 -10.44 11.94 8.00
CA ASP A 83 -10.68 12.55 9.32
C ASP A 83 -12.18 12.75 9.59
N THR A 84 -12.50 13.35 10.73
CA THR A 84 -13.90 13.62 11.12
C THR A 84 -14.60 14.61 10.23
N TYR A 85 -13.86 15.39 9.43
CA TYR A 85 -14.40 16.35 8.47
C TYR A 85 -14.55 15.76 7.06
N GLY A 86 -14.22 14.48 6.89
CA GLY A 86 -14.25 13.82 5.58
C GLY A 86 -13.05 14.14 4.70
N LEU A 87 -12.00 14.76 5.23
CA LEU A 87 -10.77 15.05 4.49
C LEU A 87 -9.82 13.87 4.55
N VAL A 88 -9.08 13.65 3.47
CA VAL A 88 -8.12 12.53 3.37
C VAL A 88 -6.90 12.83 4.22
N LYS A 89 -6.61 11.97 5.17
CA LYS A 89 -5.56 12.19 6.17
C LYS A 89 -4.30 11.39 5.88
N ASP A 90 -4.39 10.08 5.81
CA ASP A 90 -3.27 9.19 5.52
C ASP A 90 -3.51 8.51 4.17
N VAL A 91 -2.46 8.43 3.36
CA VAL A 91 -2.49 7.80 2.05
C VAL A 91 -1.26 6.90 1.93
N TRP A 92 -1.48 5.65 1.53
CA TRP A 92 -0.42 4.70 1.19
C TRP A 92 -0.57 4.31 -0.27
N ILE A 93 0.41 4.68 -1.09
CA ILE A 93 0.46 4.21 -2.48
C ILE A 93 0.83 2.73 -2.45
N LEU A 94 -0.03 1.90 -3.05
CA LEU A 94 0.08 0.46 -2.92
C LEU A 94 1.11 -0.13 -3.89
N ARG A 95 1.84 -1.13 -3.41
CA ARG A 95 2.62 -2.04 -4.24
C ARG A 95 1.67 -3.03 -4.92
N PRO A 96 2.09 -3.66 -6.05
CA PRO A 96 1.25 -4.65 -6.73
C PRO A 96 0.76 -5.78 -5.83
N GLU A 97 1.60 -6.29 -4.96
CA GLU A 97 1.26 -7.35 -4.02
C GLU A 97 0.24 -6.89 -2.96
N GLU A 98 0.30 -5.64 -2.55
CA GLU A 98 -0.69 -5.07 -1.63
C GLU A 98 -2.02 -4.84 -2.33
N ALA A 99 -1.99 -4.36 -3.57
CA ALA A 99 -3.19 -4.17 -4.38
C ALA A 99 -3.89 -5.49 -4.72
N ALA A 100 -3.14 -6.58 -4.76
CA ALA A 100 -3.67 -7.92 -5.03
C ALA A 100 -4.46 -8.49 -3.86
N VAL A 101 -4.30 -7.95 -2.64
CA VAL A 101 -5.07 -8.39 -1.48
C VAL A 101 -6.51 -7.92 -1.63
N ARG A 102 -7.40 -8.86 -1.84
CA ARG A 102 -8.84 -8.64 -2.03
C ARG A 102 -9.65 -9.67 -1.24
N PRO A 103 -10.83 -9.30 -0.76
CA PRO A 103 -11.47 -7.98 -0.83
C PRO A 103 -10.82 -6.97 0.12
N TRP A 104 -11.00 -5.69 -0.17
CA TRP A 104 -10.68 -4.59 0.72
C TRP A 104 -11.79 -3.55 0.69
N PRO A 105 -12.28 -3.06 1.83
CA PRO A 105 -13.39 -2.10 1.84
C PRO A 105 -13.06 -0.84 1.06
N THR A 106 -14.03 -0.35 0.31
CA THR A 106 -13.95 0.92 -0.42
C THR A 106 -14.80 2.00 0.23
N THR A 107 -15.70 1.61 1.13
CA THR A 107 -16.59 2.52 1.86
C THR A 107 -16.51 2.28 3.35
N PRO A 108 -16.82 3.30 4.19
CA PRO A 108 -16.90 3.12 5.63
C PRO A 108 -17.91 2.07 6.06
N ASN A 109 -19.03 1.96 5.35
CA ASN A 109 -20.06 0.96 5.67
C ASN A 109 -19.53 -0.47 5.49
N GLU A 110 -18.79 -0.72 4.42
CA GLU A 110 -18.16 -2.03 4.21
C GLU A 110 -17.14 -2.33 5.32
N ALA A 111 -16.33 -1.36 5.70
CA ALA A 111 -15.34 -1.54 6.77
C ALA A 111 -15.99 -1.85 8.12
N GLN A 112 -17.19 -1.34 8.37
CA GLN A 112 -17.95 -1.64 9.59
C GLN A 112 -18.64 -3.00 9.54
N ALA A 113 -19.09 -3.43 8.36
CA ALA A 113 -19.80 -4.68 8.18
C ALA A 113 -18.89 -5.90 8.05
N TRP A 114 -17.68 -5.72 7.56
CA TRP A 114 -16.71 -6.78 7.34
C TRP A 114 -15.82 -6.96 8.55
N GLN A 115 -15.22 -8.16 8.66
CA GLN A 115 -14.23 -8.45 9.70
C GLN A 115 -12.82 -8.24 9.16
N PHE A 116 -11.98 -7.62 9.96
CA PHE A 116 -10.57 -7.38 9.65
C PHE A 116 -9.66 -8.20 10.55
N ASP A 117 -8.74 -8.94 9.93
CA ASP A 117 -7.66 -9.62 10.63
C ASP A 117 -6.38 -8.78 10.51
N PRO A 118 -5.99 -8.06 11.57
CA PRO A 118 -4.82 -7.19 11.51
C PRO A 118 -3.51 -7.97 11.41
N ALA A 119 -3.43 -9.19 11.91
CA ALA A 119 -2.22 -10.00 11.81
C ALA A 119 -1.97 -10.45 10.37
N GLY A 120 -3.02 -10.90 9.68
CA GLY A 120 -2.93 -11.34 8.29
C GLY A 120 -3.14 -10.22 7.28
N GLN A 121 -3.58 -9.04 7.71
CA GLN A 121 -3.94 -7.92 6.83
C GLN A 121 -4.95 -8.32 5.76
N VAL A 122 -5.99 -9.05 6.16
CA VAL A 122 -7.05 -9.52 5.28
C VAL A 122 -8.43 -9.17 5.82
N TRP A 123 -9.36 -8.94 4.89
CA TRP A 123 -10.75 -8.67 5.20
C TRP A 123 -11.63 -9.85 4.83
N ILE A 124 -12.63 -10.09 5.66
CA ILE A 124 -13.58 -11.18 5.48
C ILE A 124 -14.98 -10.58 5.35
N LYS A 125 -15.59 -10.78 4.17
CA LYS A 125 -16.99 -10.38 3.95
C LYS A 125 -17.93 -11.28 4.75
N PRO A 126 -19.05 -10.71 5.24
CA PRO A 126 -20.08 -11.53 5.88
C PRO A 126 -20.71 -12.54 4.93
#